data_220f89b9d67f1fc8aa51ae1c80bde830
#
_entry.id   220f89b9d67f1fc8aa51ae1c80bde830
#
_cell.length_a   1.000
_cell.length_b   1.000
_cell.length_c   1.000
_cell.angle_alpha   90.00
_cell.angle_beta   90.00
_cell.angle_gamma   90.00
#
_symmetry.space_group_name_H-M   'P 1'
#
loop_
_entity.id
_entity.type
_entity.pdbx_description
1 polymer ?
#
loop_
_entity_poly.entity_id
_entity_poly.type
_entity_poly.pdbx_seq_one_letter_code
_entity_poly.pdbx_strand_id
1 'polypeptide(L)'
;MLPLHGLSTNDLERMADEEFWNYARMHADTVPRISSQERNYQDQHLKCELSHGNCLIPLKDIVEVLPSSQKYTHLPLTPTWMRGLFEWHGEAIALIDLDMYLCGVSSSGPGEILVIANYNNITVDLLVPGVGLTTTVQFEQVNPAIGPSVFYTPIRAGVIRGVYAQEPVLDVAALLPDVVQQIGMAAYYG
;
A
#
# COMPACT_ATOMS: atom_id res chain seq x y z
N MET A 1 -22.32 -17.57 41.16
CA MET A 1 -21.10 -17.70 40.33
C MET A 1 -21.58 -18.16 38.95
N LEU A 2 -21.89 -17.20 38.05
CA LEU A 2 -22.39 -17.48 36.69
C LEU A 2 -21.19 -17.58 35.74
N PRO A 3 -21.18 -18.52 34.79
CA PRO A 3 -20.07 -18.71 33.87
C PRO A 3 -20.04 -17.59 32.84
N LEU A 4 -18.95 -16.86 32.79
CA LEU A 4 -18.65 -15.74 31.91
C LEU A 4 -18.20 -16.21 30.49
N HIS A 5 -19.08 -16.91 29.79
CA HIS A 5 -18.88 -17.15 28.37
C HIS A 5 -20.07 -16.61 27.58
N GLY A 6 -19.81 -15.50 26.85
CA GLY A 6 -20.66 -15.03 25.75
C GLY A 6 -21.70 -13.98 26.13
N LEU A 7 -21.25 -12.77 26.47
CA LEU A 7 -22.13 -11.60 26.33
C LEU A 7 -22.33 -11.33 24.85
N SER A 8 -23.59 -11.27 24.41
CA SER A 8 -23.98 -10.85 23.07
C SER A 8 -23.76 -9.34 22.92
N THR A 9 -23.57 -8.87 21.69
CA THR A 9 -23.47 -7.44 21.36
C THR A 9 -24.69 -6.64 21.92
N ASN A 10 -25.87 -7.28 21.96
CA ASN A 10 -27.09 -6.70 22.54
C ASN A 10 -27.05 -6.55 24.05
N ASP A 11 -26.25 -7.33 24.76
CA ASP A 11 -26.12 -7.24 26.21
C ASP A 11 -25.21 -6.06 26.59
N LEU A 12 -24.21 -5.76 25.77
CA LEU A 12 -23.30 -4.61 25.96
C LEU A 12 -24.01 -3.26 25.75
N GLU A 13 -24.98 -3.20 24.82
CA GLU A 13 -25.77 -1.98 24.57
C GLU A 13 -26.79 -1.66 25.72
N ARG A 14 -27.06 -2.62 26.59
CA ARG A 14 -28.01 -2.46 27.72
C ARG A 14 -27.33 -2.27 29.05
N MET A 15 -26.01 -2.34 29.10
CA MET A 15 -25.27 -2.11 30.35
C MET A 15 -25.22 -0.62 30.67
N ALA A 16 -25.34 -0.27 31.96
CA ALA A 16 -25.08 1.08 32.42
C ALA A 16 -23.57 1.42 32.22
N ASP A 17 -23.27 2.69 31.96
CA ASP A 17 -21.90 3.15 31.66
C ASP A 17 -20.87 2.68 32.70
N GLU A 18 -21.20 2.64 33.97
CA GLU A 18 -20.31 2.19 35.04
C GLU A 18 -20.04 0.67 34.97
N GLU A 19 -21.04 -0.11 34.64
CA GLU A 19 -20.89 -1.58 34.47
C GLU A 19 -20.07 -1.91 33.23
N PHE A 20 -20.29 -1.17 32.14
CA PHE A 20 -19.49 -1.29 30.91
C PHE A 20 -18.00 -1.00 31.17
N TRP A 21 -17.70 0.10 31.87
CA TRP A 21 -16.31 0.47 32.16
C TRP A 21 -15.63 -0.51 33.15
N ASN A 22 -16.38 -1.09 34.08
CA ASN A 22 -15.86 -2.12 34.99
C ASN A 22 -15.60 -3.43 34.22
N TYR A 23 -16.52 -3.83 33.34
CA TYR A 23 -16.35 -4.96 32.46
C TYR A 23 -15.14 -4.77 31.53
N ALA A 24 -15.02 -3.63 30.89
CA ALA A 24 -13.90 -3.30 30.01
C ALA A 24 -12.56 -3.31 30.75
N ARG A 25 -12.48 -2.82 31.98
CA ARG A 25 -11.26 -2.89 32.81
C ARG A 25 -10.91 -4.33 33.22
N MET A 26 -11.87 -5.12 33.60
CA MET A 26 -11.62 -6.54 33.96
C MET A 26 -11.15 -7.36 32.76
N HIS A 27 -11.60 -7.04 31.56
CA HIS A 27 -11.21 -7.76 30.36
C HIS A 27 -9.99 -7.16 29.65
N ALA A 28 -9.64 -5.90 29.89
CA ALA A 28 -8.40 -5.30 29.37
C ALA A 28 -7.13 -6.03 29.85
N ASP A 29 -7.17 -6.64 31.03
CA ASP A 29 -6.07 -7.46 31.55
C ASP A 29 -6.09 -8.91 31.04
N THR A 30 -7.22 -9.36 30.46
CA THR A 30 -7.39 -10.71 29.91
C THR A 30 -7.17 -10.79 28.40
N VAL A 31 -7.20 -9.65 27.71
CA VAL A 31 -6.69 -9.59 26.34
C VAL A 31 -5.21 -9.92 26.43
N PRO A 32 -4.74 -11.05 25.79
CA PRO A 32 -3.32 -11.28 25.74
C PRO A 32 -2.74 -9.97 25.19
N ARG A 33 -1.98 -9.28 26.03
CA ARG A 33 -1.08 -8.24 25.52
C ARG A 33 -0.32 -8.98 24.47
N ILE A 34 -0.72 -8.81 23.20
CA ILE A 34 0.14 -9.13 22.09
C ILE A 34 1.37 -8.37 22.48
N SER A 35 2.35 -9.11 23.00
CA SER A 35 3.64 -8.55 23.35
C SER A 35 3.91 -7.66 22.16
N SER A 36 4.10 -6.39 22.41
CA SER A 36 4.68 -5.48 21.46
C SER A 36 6.12 -5.97 21.23
N GLN A 37 6.27 -7.17 20.63
CA GLN A 37 7.30 -7.32 19.67
C GLN A 37 7.05 -6.10 18.81
N GLU A 38 7.90 -5.10 18.94
CA GLU A 38 8.07 -4.07 17.96
C GLU A 38 8.10 -4.83 16.66
N ARG A 39 6.92 -4.92 16.01
CA ARG A 39 6.83 -5.53 14.69
C ARG A 39 7.73 -4.64 13.90
N ASN A 40 8.86 -5.18 13.53
CA ASN A 40 9.86 -4.42 12.81
C ASN A 40 9.22 -4.15 11.45
N TYR A 41 8.43 -3.08 11.36
CA TYR A 41 7.72 -2.65 10.14
C TYR A 41 8.70 -2.43 8.98
N GLN A 42 9.99 -2.32 9.30
CA GLN A 42 11.04 -2.15 8.31
C GLN A 42 11.13 -3.34 7.34
N ASP A 43 10.81 -4.55 7.81
CA ASP A 43 10.90 -5.76 7.01
C ASP A 43 9.54 -6.20 6.44
N GLN A 44 8.45 -5.51 6.82
CA GLN A 44 7.11 -5.84 6.34
C GLN A 44 6.80 -5.12 5.03
N HIS A 45 6.18 -5.85 4.11
CA HIS A 45 5.81 -5.39 2.79
C HIS A 45 4.36 -5.70 2.51
N LEU A 46 3.66 -4.75 1.89
CA LEU A 46 2.33 -4.98 1.32
C LEU A 46 2.50 -5.69 -0.02
N LYS A 47 1.76 -6.75 -0.21
CA LYS A 47 1.66 -7.43 -1.49
C LYS A 47 0.59 -6.74 -2.34
N CYS A 48 0.99 -6.18 -3.47
CA CYS A 48 0.11 -5.54 -4.43
C CYS A 48 -0.05 -6.42 -5.66
N GLU A 49 -1.29 -6.63 -6.08
CA GLU A 49 -1.61 -7.36 -7.30
C GLU A 49 -1.38 -6.46 -8.51
N LEU A 50 -0.82 -7.01 -9.58
CA LEU A 50 -0.64 -6.38 -10.88
C LEU A 50 -1.11 -7.36 -11.96
N SER A 51 -1.29 -6.90 -13.19
CA SER A 51 -1.80 -7.73 -14.31
C SER A 51 -0.96 -8.99 -14.58
N HIS A 52 0.33 -8.92 -14.32
CA HIS A 52 1.26 -10.00 -14.63
C HIS A 52 1.91 -10.63 -13.39
N GLY A 53 1.31 -10.50 -12.23
CA GLY A 53 1.81 -11.06 -10.97
C GLY A 53 1.64 -10.10 -9.81
N ASN A 54 2.54 -10.14 -8.85
CA ASN A 54 2.48 -9.28 -7.68
C ASN A 54 3.76 -8.48 -7.55
N CYS A 55 3.71 -7.39 -6.79
CA CYS A 55 4.88 -6.69 -6.30
C CYS A 55 4.79 -6.45 -4.80
N LEU A 56 5.91 -6.19 -4.17
CA LEU A 56 6.04 -5.97 -2.73
C LEU A 56 6.43 -4.51 -2.48
N ILE A 57 5.61 -3.78 -1.73
CA ILE A 57 5.86 -2.39 -1.34
C ILE A 57 6.18 -2.34 0.15
N PRO A 58 7.31 -1.73 0.58
CA PRO A 58 7.65 -1.63 2.00
C PRO A 58 6.56 -0.88 2.79
N LEU A 59 6.03 -1.48 3.86
CA LEU A 59 4.99 -0.85 4.69
C LEU A 59 5.43 0.47 5.33
N LYS A 60 6.72 0.61 5.60
CA LYS A 60 7.29 1.85 6.16
C LYS A 60 7.11 3.08 5.27
N ASP A 61 6.96 2.85 3.95
CA ASP A 61 6.82 3.90 2.94
C ASP A 61 5.35 4.10 2.53
N ILE A 62 4.41 3.32 3.11
CA ILE A 62 2.96 3.43 2.90
C ILE A 62 2.34 4.24 4.03
N VAL A 63 1.58 5.25 3.68
CA VAL A 63 0.85 6.10 4.63
C VAL A 63 -0.56 5.59 4.84
N GLU A 64 -1.24 5.21 3.75
CA GLU A 64 -2.64 4.80 3.79
C GLU A 64 -2.99 3.88 2.61
N VAL A 65 -4.02 3.05 2.77
CA VAL A 65 -4.57 2.21 1.72
C VAL A 65 -6.08 2.43 1.67
N LEU A 66 -6.60 2.81 0.52
CA LEU A 66 -8.00 3.22 0.32
C LEU A 66 -8.64 2.47 -0.85
N PRO A 67 -9.96 2.22 -0.84
CA PRO A 67 -10.66 1.75 -2.03
C PRO A 67 -10.74 2.86 -3.09
N SER A 68 -10.59 2.51 -4.37
CA SER A 68 -10.66 3.45 -5.50
C SER A 68 -12.10 3.88 -5.83
N SER A 69 -12.86 4.30 -4.81
CA SER A 69 -14.19 4.93 -5.02
C SER A 69 -14.09 6.44 -5.28
N GLN A 70 -12.91 6.98 -5.26
CA GLN A 70 -12.63 8.41 -5.25
C GLN A 70 -12.56 8.97 -6.68
N LYS A 71 -13.01 10.23 -6.82
CA LYS A 71 -12.90 10.96 -8.09
C LYS A 71 -11.51 11.57 -8.23
N TYR A 72 -10.94 11.47 -9.40
CA TYR A 72 -9.69 12.13 -9.75
C TYR A 72 -9.86 13.05 -10.94
N THR A 73 -9.00 14.03 -11.07
CA THR A 73 -9.01 15.01 -12.14
C THR A 73 -7.93 14.69 -13.15
N HIS A 74 -8.33 14.41 -14.38
CA HIS A 74 -7.38 14.23 -15.48
C HIS A 74 -6.66 15.54 -15.80
N LEU A 75 -5.35 15.45 -16.02
CA LEU A 75 -4.54 16.55 -16.50
C LEU A 75 -4.14 16.31 -17.97
N PRO A 76 -4.16 17.35 -18.81
CA PRO A 76 -3.64 17.26 -20.16
C PRO A 76 -2.10 17.13 -20.13
N LEU A 77 -1.54 16.53 -21.19
CA LEU A 77 -0.09 16.43 -21.39
C LEU A 77 0.67 15.70 -20.28
N THR A 78 0.00 14.77 -19.60
CA THR A 78 0.63 13.90 -18.60
C THR A 78 1.08 12.57 -19.23
N PRO A 79 2.08 11.89 -18.64
CA PRO A 79 2.44 10.54 -19.06
C PRO A 79 1.25 9.58 -19.00
N THR A 80 1.21 8.58 -19.88
CA THR A 80 0.08 7.62 -19.97
C THR A 80 -0.18 6.83 -18.69
N TRP A 81 0.82 6.66 -17.85
CA TRP A 81 0.72 6.00 -16.55
C TRP A 81 0.21 6.92 -15.42
N MET A 82 0.14 8.24 -15.66
CA MET A 82 -0.46 9.18 -14.71
C MET A 82 -1.94 9.35 -15.02
N ARG A 83 -2.82 8.88 -14.15
CA ARG A 83 -4.27 8.97 -14.27
C ARG A 83 -4.80 10.37 -14.03
N GLY A 84 -4.09 11.18 -13.26
CA GLY A 84 -4.49 12.55 -12.92
C GLY A 84 -4.05 12.97 -11.53
N LEU A 85 -4.84 13.88 -10.93
CA LEU A 85 -4.67 14.29 -9.53
C LEU A 85 -5.81 13.76 -8.68
N PHE A 86 -5.46 13.30 -7.51
CA PHE A 86 -6.36 12.83 -6.46
C PHE A 86 -6.28 13.77 -5.25
N GLU A 87 -7.43 14.11 -4.66
CA GLU A 87 -7.46 14.91 -3.43
C GLU A 87 -7.32 13.99 -2.21
N TRP A 88 -6.26 14.20 -1.47
CA TRP A 88 -5.95 13.46 -0.24
C TRP A 88 -5.68 14.43 0.90
N HIS A 89 -6.53 14.42 1.94
CA HIS A 89 -6.44 15.31 3.12
C HIS A 89 -6.29 16.81 2.77
N GLY A 90 -6.92 17.27 1.69
CA GLY A 90 -6.86 18.67 1.24
C GLY A 90 -5.65 18.98 0.36
N GLU A 91 -4.81 18.00 0.05
CA GLU A 91 -3.68 18.12 -0.88
C GLU A 91 -3.99 17.40 -2.19
N ALA A 92 -3.54 17.96 -3.30
CA ALA A 92 -3.64 17.31 -4.61
C ALA A 92 -2.38 16.49 -4.86
N ILE A 93 -2.49 15.17 -4.87
CA ILE A 93 -1.38 14.24 -5.14
C ILE A 93 -1.54 13.57 -6.49
N ALA A 94 -0.42 13.16 -7.10
CA ALA A 94 -0.44 12.47 -8.39
C ALA A 94 -0.96 11.03 -8.22
N LEU A 95 -1.93 10.65 -9.06
CA LEU A 95 -2.47 9.30 -9.17
C LEU A 95 -1.74 8.54 -10.28
N ILE A 96 -1.02 7.49 -9.90
CA ILE A 96 -0.14 6.71 -10.76
C ILE A 96 -0.71 5.30 -10.95
N ASP A 97 -1.00 4.91 -12.18
CA ASP A 97 -1.28 3.51 -12.52
C ASP A 97 0.02 2.73 -12.44
N LEU A 98 0.19 1.96 -11.35
CA LEU A 98 1.45 1.27 -11.07
C LEU A 98 1.78 0.21 -12.13
N ASP A 99 0.77 -0.47 -12.65
CA ASP A 99 0.92 -1.49 -13.69
C ASP A 99 1.39 -0.85 -15.02
N MET A 100 0.73 0.23 -15.41
CA MET A 100 1.14 0.98 -16.59
C MET A 100 2.52 1.59 -16.43
N TYR A 101 2.85 2.08 -15.23
CA TYR A 101 4.15 2.63 -14.93
C TYR A 101 5.27 1.60 -14.99
N LEU A 102 5.07 0.42 -14.40
CA LEU A 102 6.09 -0.65 -14.34
C LEU A 102 6.16 -1.48 -15.63
N CYS A 103 5.02 -1.82 -16.22
CA CYS A 103 4.91 -2.83 -17.27
C CYS A 103 4.40 -2.26 -18.60
N GLY A 104 3.91 -1.03 -18.65
CA GLY A 104 3.32 -0.43 -19.84
C GLY A 104 1.94 -0.99 -20.21
N VAL A 105 1.31 -1.70 -19.28
CA VAL A 105 -0.02 -2.30 -19.45
C VAL A 105 -0.93 -1.74 -18.36
N SER A 106 -2.08 -1.20 -18.73
CA SER A 106 -3.05 -0.71 -17.75
C SER A 106 -3.96 -1.86 -17.30
N SER A 107 -4.09 -2.03 -16.00
CA SER A 107 -5.02 -2.95 -15.36
C SER A 107 -6.26 -2.20 -14.88
N SER A 108 -7.09 -1.71 -15.80
CA SER A 108 -8.34 -1.07 -15.43
C SER A 108 -9.40 -2.13 -15.10
N GLY A 109 -9.87 -2.19 -13.86
CA GLY A 109 -10.91 -3.13 -13.43
C GLY A 109 -11.71 -2.64 -12.24
N PRO A 110 -12.88 -3.23 -11.97
CA PRO A 110 -13.61 -2.94 -10.74
C PRO A 110 -12.84 -3.48 -9.54
N GLY A 111 -12.69 -2.67 -8.49
CA GLY A 111 -12.03 -3.07 -7.25
C GLY A 111 -10.61 -2.57 -7.08
N GLU A 112 -10.17 -1.63 -7.92
CA GLU A 112 -8.88 -0.95 -7.77
C GLU A 112 -8.69 -0.39 -6.36
N ILE A 113 -7.46 -0.41 -5.88
CA ILE A 113 -7.04 0.06 -4.57
C ILE A 113 -6.03 1.19 -4.75
N LEU A 114 -6.14 2.20 -3.92
CA LEU A 114 -5.23 3.32 -3.80
C LEU A 114 -4.23 3.06 -2.68
N VAL A 115 -2.95 3.10 -2.98
CA VAL A 115 -1.87 2.94 -2.01
C VAL A 115 -1.10 4.25 -1.94
N ILE A 116 -1.34 5.02 -0.89
CA ILE A 116 -0.67 6.30 -0.67
C ILE A 116 0.74 6.02 -0.16
N ALA A 117 1.72 6.36 -0.95
CA ALA A 117 3.14 6.20 -0.63
C ALA A 117 3.82 7.55 -0.41
N ASN A 118 4.72 7.60 0.57
CA ASN A 118 5.50 8.79 0.88
C ASN A 118 6.98 8.46 1.06
N TYR A 119 7.83 9.31 0.50
CA TYR A 119 9.27 9.29 0.73
C TYR A 119 9.85 10.71 0.57
N ASN A 120 10.58 11.20 1.57
CA ASN A 120 11.22 12.51 1.56
C ASN A 120 10.27 13.67 1.17
N ASN A 121 9.08 13.72 1.76
CA ASN A 121 8.02 14.70 1.49
C ASN A 121 7.43 14.65 0.06
N ILE A 122 7.74 13.61 -0.71
CA ILE A 122 7.06 13.31 -1.96
C ILE A 122 5.94 12.32 -1.64
N THR A 123 4.69 12.71 -1.87
CA THR A 123 3.52 11.84 -1.69
C THR A 123 2.88 11.59 -3.04
N VAL A 124 2.61 10.33 -3.35
CA VAL A 124 1.85 9.91 -4.53
C VAL A 124 0.85 8.85 -4.16
N ASP A 125 -0.15 8.69 -5.00
CA ASP A 125 -1.10 7.60 -4.94
C ASP A 125 -0.77 6.56 -6.01
N LEU A 126 -0.57 5.32 -5.61
CA LEU A 126 -0.30 4.19 -6.49
C LEU A 126 -1.60 3.39 -6.67
N LEU A 127 -2.18 3.46 -7.84
CA LEU A 127 -3.35 2.69 -8.23
C LEU A 127 -2.92 1.26 -8.57
N VAL A 128 -3.51 0.28 -7.88
CA VAL A 128 -3.27 -1.15 -8.11
C VAL A 128 -4.58 -1.92 -8.23
N PRO A 129 -4.64 -3.03 -9.01
CA PRO A 129 -5.83 -3.87 -9.13
C PRO A 129 -6.34 -4.46 -7.81
N GLY A 130 -5.42 -4.73 -6.89
CA GLY A 130 -5.76 -5.29 -5.59
C GLY A 130 -4.57 -5.33 -4.65
N VAL A 131 -4.85 -5.63 -3.38
CA VAL A 131 -3.84 -5.84 -2.35
C VAL A 131 -4.09 -7.15 -1.62
N GLY A 132 -3.02 -7.86 -1.34
CA GLY A 132 -3.04 -9.10 -0.56
C GLY A 132 -2.57 -8.89 0.88
N LEU A 133 -2.22 -10.00 1.52
CA LEU A 133 -1.67 -9.97 2.87
C LEU A 133 -0.26 -9.39 2.88
N THR A 134 0.11 -8.80 4.01
CA THR A 134 1.50 -8.37 4.24
C THR A 134 2.42 -9.57 4.42
N THR A 135 3.65 -9.43 3.94
CA THR A 135 4.70 -10.44 4.09
C THR A 135 5.96 -9.82 4.71
N THR A 136 6.71 -10.63 5.45
CA THR A 136 8.01 -10.22 5.96
C THR A 136 9.07 -10.60 4.94
N VAL A 137 9.79 -9.60 4.43
CA VAL A 137 10.88 -9.80 3.47
C VAL A 137 12.21 -9.86 4.23
N GLN A 138 12.92 -10.96 4.08
CA GLN A 138 14.28 -11.09 4.60
C GLN A 138 15.24 -10.53 3.57
N PHE A 139 15.88 -9.40 3.88
CA PHE A 139 16.72 -8.69 2.93
C PHE A 139 17.90 -9.52 2.40
N GLU A 140 18.41 -10.46 3.20
CA GLU A 140 19.47 -11.38 2.79
C GLU A 140 19.01 -12.36 1.68
N GLN A 141 17.70 -12.54 1.53
CA GLN A 141 17.09 -13.40 0.50
C GLN A 141 16.59 -12.62 -0.71
N VAL A 142 16.70 -11.30 -0.69
CA VAL A 142 16.37 -10.47 -1.87
C VAL A 142 17.51 -10.61 -2.87
N ASN A 143 17.22 -11.30 -3.96
CA ASN A 143 18.16 -11.37 -5.06
C ASN A 143 18.13 -10.04 -5.82
N PRO A 144 19.29 -9.43 -6.11
CA PRO A 144 19.31 -8.25 -6.97
C PRO A 144 18.65 -8.63 -8.30
N ALA A 145 17.74 -7.78 -8.79
CA ALA A 145 17.00 -8.02 -10.02
C ALA A 145 17.98 -7.99 -11.20
N ILE A 146 18.44 -9.15 -11.59
CA ILE A 146 19.36 -9.34 -12.72
C ILE A 146 18.61 -10.13 -13.78
N GLY A 147 18.16 -9.42 -14.81
CA GLY A 147 17.55 -10.03 -15.99
C GLY A 147 16.03 -10.04 -15.99
N PRO A 148 15.42 -10.37 -17.13
CA PRO A 148 13.98 -10.48 -17.25
C PRO A 148 13.50 -11.62 -16.35
N SER A 149 12.82 -11.29 -15.27
CA SER A 149 12.03 -12.30 -14.58
C SER A 149 10.94 -12.76 -15.55
N VAL A 150 10.51 -14.02 -15.44
CA VAL A 150 9.55 -14.66 -16.35
C VAL A 150 8.22 -13.88 -16.42
N PHE A 151 7.98 -12.95 -15.50
CA PHE A 151 6.74 -12.18 -15.35
C PHE A 151 6.88 -10.69 -15.68
N TYR A 152 8.10 -10.17 -15.73
CA TYR A 152 8.33 -8.74 -15.96
C TYR A 152 9.48 -8.54 -16.94
N THR A 153 9.19 -7.85 -18.03
CA THR A 153 10.20 -7.02 -18.65
C THR A 153 9.98 -5.63 -18.05
N PRO A 154 10.61 -5.31 -16.91
CA PRO A 154 10.33 -4.02 -16.28
C PRO A 154 10.88 -2.94 -17.18
N ILE A 155 9.99 -2.13 -17.71
CA ILE A 155 10.35 -0.92 -18.46
C ILE A 155 11.22 -0.03 -17.57
N ARG A 156 11.12 -0.21 -16.23
CA ARG A 156 11.78 0.61 -15.21
C ARG A 156 12.48 -0.23 -14.14
N ALA A 157 13.51 -0.94 -14.55
CA ALA A 157 14.31 -1.76 -13.63
C ALA A 157 14.92 -0.96 -12.47
N GLY A 158 15.17 0.35 -12.66
CA GLY A 158 15.79 1.20 -11.66
C GLY A 158 14.96 1.44 -10.37
N VAL A 159 13.65 1.16 -10.42
CA VAL A 159 12.76 1.30 -9.25
C VAL A 159 12.48 -0.03 -8.54
N ILE A 160 13.16 -1.09 -8.94
CA ILE A 160 13.06 -2.42 -8.33
C ILE A 160 14.35 -2.69 -7.55
N ARG A 161 14.22 -2.88 -6.25
CA ARG A 161 15.33 -3.19 -5.35
C ARG A 161 15.88 -4.61 -5.56
N GLY A 162 15.00 -5.54 -5.93
CA GLY A 162 15.34 -6.93 -6.13
C GLY A 162 14.09 -7.82 -6.21
N VAL A 163 14.30 -9.14 -6.14
CA VAL A 163 13.23 -10.15 -6.19
C VAL A 163 13.27 -11.00 -4.94
N TYR A 164 12.13 -11.12 -4.25
CA TYR A 164 11.92 -12.00 -3.10
C TYR A 164 10.79 -12.98 -3.43
N ALA A 165 11.03 -14.28 -3.26
CA ALA A 165 10.05 -15.33 -3.57
C ALA A 165 9.37 -15.17 -4.96
N GLN A 166 10.13 -14.78 -5.99
CA GLN A 166 9.70 -14.47 -7.36
C GLN A 166 8.85 -13.20 -7.52
N GLU A 167 8.65 -12.43 -6.46
CA GLU A 167 7.94 -11.15 -6.49
C GLU A 167 8.94 -9.99 -6.45
N PRO A 168 8.84 -8.99 -7.33
CA PRO A 168 9.70 -7.81 -7.30
C PRO A 168 9.41 -6.99 -6.04
N VAL A 169 10.47 -6.54 -5.38
CA VAL A 169 10.43 -5.61 -4.25
C VAL A 169 10.69 -4.21 -4.78
N LEU A 170 9.71 -3.31 -4.61
CA LEU A 170 9.84 -1.92 -5.05
C LEU A 170 10.80 -1.13 -4.14
N ASP A 171 11.57 -0.27 -4.77
CA ASP A 171 12.35 0.77 -4.09
C ASP A 171 11.58 2.09 -4.18
N VAL A 172 10.78 2.40 -3.15
CA VAL A 172 9.97 3.62 -3.09
C VAL A 172 10.87 4.87 -3.11
N ALA A 173 12.09 4.77 -2.55
CA ALA A 173 13.07 5.85 -2.56
C ALA A 173 13.59 6.18 -3.96
N ALA A 174 13.59 5.22 -4.87
CA ALA A 174 13.91 5.42 -6.29
C ALA A 174 12.66 5.74 -7.12
N LEU A 175 11.52 5.12 -6.80
CA LEU A 175 10.26 5.27 -7.52
C LEU A 175 9.74 6.71 -7.48
N LEU A 176 9.59 7.30 -6.29
CA LEU A 176 8.94 8.61 -6.16
C LEU A 176 9.72 9.74 -6.82
N PRO A 177 11.05 9.85 -6.69
CA PRO A 177 11.82 10.84 -7.46
C PRO A 177 11.75 10.61 -8.98
N ASP A 178 11.75 9.36 -9.46
CA ASP A 178 11.63 9.07 -10.90
C ASP A 178 10.25 9.52 -11.44
N VAL A 179 9.17 9.26 -10.71
CA VAL A 179 7.82 9.75 -11.04
C VAL A 179 7.80 11.27 -11.18
N VAL A 180 8.31 11.99 -10.18
CA VAL A 180 8.34 13.47 -10.20
C VAL A 180 9.17 13.99 -11.36
N GLN A 181 10.34 13.42 -11.61
CA GLN A 181 11.20 13.81 -12.72
C GLN A 181 10.50 13.64 -14.07
N GLN A 182 9.80 12.55 -14.28
CA GLN A 182 9.13 12.27 -15.55
C GLN A 182 7.89 13.12 -15.77
N ILE A 183 7.11 13.42 -14.72
CA ILE A 183 6.01 14.38 -14.80
C ILE A 183 6.56 15.75 -15.21
N GLY A 184 7.66 16.19 -14.59
CA GLY A 184 8.33 17.45 -14.93
C GLY A 184 8.80 17.51 -16.38
N MET A 185 9.39 16.42 -16.89
CA MET A 185 9.82 16.34 -18.30
C MET A 185 8.64 16.38 -19.28
N ALA A 186 7.55 15.65 -19.00
CA ALA A 186 6.36 15.65 -19.84
C ALA A 186 5.74 17.06 -19.95
N ALA A 187 5.70 17.81 -18.85
CA ALA A 187 5.20 19.18 -18.83
C ALA A 187 6.09 20.17 -19.60
N TYR A 188 7.36 19.83 -19.84
CA TYR A 188 8.31 20.73 -20.53
C TYR A 188 8.36 20.50 -22.06
N TYR A 189 8.04 19.30 -22.53
CA TYR A 189 8.16 18.89 -23.94
C TYR A 189 6.80 18.63 -24.63
N GLY A 190 5.68 18.74 -23.91
CA GLY A 190 4.31 18.64 -24.44
C GLY A 190 3.75 20.00 -24.77
#